data_e90ad5f51ffb996c0def78d8dff0940d
#
_entry.id   e90ad5f51ffb996c0def78d8dff0940d
#
_cell.length_a   1.000
_cell.length_b   1.000
_cell.length_c   1.000
_cell.angle_alpha   90.00
_cell.angle_beta   90.00
_cell.angle_gamma   90.00
#
_symmetry.space_group_name_H-M   'P 1'
#
loop_
_entity.id
_entity.type
_entity.pdbx_description
1 polymer ?
#
loop_
_entity_poly.entity_id
_entity_poly.type
_entity_poly.pdbx_seq_one_letter_code
_entity_poly.pdbx_strand_id
1 'polypeptide(L)'
;MLTLHHLNNSRSQRILWLLEELGVSYQLEHYQRDSTTNLAPDSLRAVHPLGRSPVLSTPDGAIAESGAIVEYLVRHYASESFCSPTEGEALQQYLFWLHFAEGSLMPPLVANLVLEKARQKGAKPFFIKPITNK
;
A
#
# COMPACT_ATOMS: atom_id res chain seq x y z
N MET A 1 -14.25 13.16 -8.45
CA MET A 1 -13.24 12.50 -9.31
C MET A 1 -12.17 11.92 -8.40
N LEU A 2 -11.69 10.70 -8.69
CA LEU A 2 -10.63 10.06 -7.90
C LEU A 2 -9.24 10.50 -8.39
N THR A 3 -8.30 10.69 -7.47
CA THR A 3 -6.88 10.91 -7.81
C THR A 3 -6.00 9.96 -7.01
N LEU A 4 -5.26 9.08 -7.68
CA LEU A 4 -4.28 8.22 -7.04
C LEU A 4 -2.92 8.93 -6.97
N HIS A 5 -2.42 9.14 -5.76
CA HIS A 5 -1.07 9.66 -5.50
C HIS A 5 -0.07 8.50 -5.49
N HIS A 6 0.55 8.28 -6.65
CA HIS A 6 1.43 7.15 -6.91
C HIS A 6 2.88 7.51 -6.65
N LEU A 7 3.55 6.71 -5.82
CA LEU A 7 4.99 6.77 -5.59
C LEU A 7 5.65 5.51 -6.15
N ASN A 8 6.72 5.65 -6.91
CA ASN A 8 7.46 4.52 -7.45
C ASN A 8 7.94 3.55 -6.34
N ASN A 9 7.95 2.26 -6.64
CA ASN A 9 8.33 1.19 -5.71
C ASN A 9 7.57 1.27 -4.36
N SER A 10 6.27 1.48 -4.44
CA SER A 10 5.39 1.52 -3.27
C SER A 10 4.13 0.65 -3.47
N ARG A 11 3.35 0.54 -2.42
CA ARG A 11 2.09 -0.20 -2.44
C ARG A 11 1.02 0.43 -3.34
N SER A 12 1.23 1.64 -3.84
CA SER A 12 0.30 2.30 -4.76
C SER A 12 0.12 1.54 -6.09
N GLN A 13 1.06 0.67 -6.48
CA GLN A 13 0.90 -0.21 -7.64
C GLN A 13 -0.31 -1.14 -7.50
N ARG A 14 -0.63 -1.59 -6.29
CA ARG A 14 -1.80 -2.44 -6.05
C ARG A 14 -3.10 -1.69 -6.25
N ILE A 15 -3.12 -0.42 -5.84
CA ILE A 15 -4.29 0.43 -6.01
C ILE A 15 -4.46 0.80 -7.48
N LEU A 16 -3.37 1.08 -8.18
CA LEU A 16 -3.38 1.30 -9.62
C LEU A 16 -3.97 0.09 -10.35
N TRP A 17 -3.46 -1.12 -10.05
CA TRP A 17 -4.00 -2.35 -10.61
C TRP A 17 -5.49 -2.53 -10.32
N LEU A 18 -5.93 -2.31 -9.06
CA LEU A 18 -7.35 -2.42 -8.70
C LEU A 18 -8.23 -1.43 -9.46
N LEU A 19 -7.78 -0.18 -9.63
CA LEU A 19 -8.51 0.83 -10.41
C LEU A 19 -8.71 0.41 -11.87
N GLU A 20 -7.67 -0.19 -12.49
CA GLU A 20 -7.75 -0.74 -13.84
C GLU A 20 -8.73 -1.93 -13.92
N GLU A 21 -8.66 -2.88 -12.98
CA GLU A 21 -9.57 -4.04 -12.92
C GLU A 21 -11.03 -3.63 -12.69
N LEU A 22 -11.26 -2.57 -11.94
CA LEU A 22 -12.61 -2.03 -11.71
C LEU A 22 -13.11 -1.17 -12.88
N GLY A 23 -12.25 -0.79 -13.83
CA GLY A 23 -12.60 0.09 -14.95
C GLY A 23 -13.02 1.51 -14.51
N VAL A 24 -12.51 1.99 -13.38
CA VAL A 24 -12.87 3.27 -12.79
C VAL A 24 -12.03 4.38 -13.38
N SER A 25 -12.66 5.49 -13.78
CA SER A 25 -11.94 6.68 -14.23
C SER A 25 -11.26 7.39 -13.05
N TYR A 26 -9.97 7.66 -13.17
CA TYR A 26 -9.17 8.33 -12.14
C TYR A 26 -8.08 9.21 -12.76
N GLN A 27 -7.51 10.10 -11.96
CA GLN A 27 -6.28 10.82 -12.27
C GLN A 27 -5.12 10.16 -11.56
N LEU A 28 -3.95 10.16 -12.20
CA LEU A 28 -2.71 9.63 -11.64
C LEU A 28 -1.72 10.76 -11.40
N GLU A 29 -1.42 11.02 -10.12
CA GLU A 29 -0.40 11.98 -9.72
C GLU A 29 0.89 11.23 -9.36
N HIS A 30 1.96 11.49 -10.12
CA HIS A 30 3.23 10.80 -9.96
C HIS A 30 4.16 11.50 -8.99
N TYR A 31 4.66 10.74 -8.00
CA TYR A 31 5.71 11.17 -7.09
C TYR A 31 6.96 10.31 -7.28
N GLN A 32 8.11 10.94 -7.09
CA GLN A 32 9.39 10.24 -7.11
C GLN A 32 10.03 10.29 -5.73
N ARG A 33 10.75 9.23 -5.39
CA ARG A 33 11.54 9.19 -4.16
C ARG A 33 12.70 10.16 -4.26
N ASP A 34 13.06 10.75 -3.14
CA ASP A 34 14.30 11.50 -3.01
C ASP A 34 15.50 10.61 -3.36
N SER A 35 16.36 11.07 -4.25
CA SER A 35 17.46 10.27 -4.80
C SER A 35 18.53 9.92 -3.77
N THR A 36 18.64 10.70 -2.70
CA THR A 36 19.65 10.53 -1.64
C THR A 36 19.13 9.67 -0.49
N THR A 37 17.93 10.01 0.01
CA THR A 37 17.34 9.35 1.19
C THR A 37 16.47 8.16 0.83
N ASN A 38 16.01 8.07 -0.43
CA ASN A 38 15.01 7.11 -0.90
C ASN A 38 13.65 7.21 -0.18
N LEU A 39 13.39 8.32 0.50
CA LEU A 39 12.12 8.61 1.17
C LEU A 39 11.10 9.18 0.19
N ALA A 40 9.84 9.19 0.61
CA ALA A 40 8.79 9.91 -0.09
C ALA A 40 9.05 11.43 -0.01
N PRO A 41 8.69 12.20 -1.06
CA PRO A 41 8.87 13.64 -1.04
C PRO A 41 7.90 14.31 -0.06
N ASP A 42 8.29 15.47 0.49
CA ASP A 42 7.47 16.20 1.46
C ASP A 42 6.13 16.70 0.87
N SER A 43 6.04 16.83 -0.45
CA SER A 43 4.79 17.18 -1.14
C SER A 43 3.64 16.21 -0.85
N LEU A 44 3.93 14.93 -0.57
CA LEU A 44 2.91 13.97 -0.14
C LEU A 44 2.29 14.31 1.24
N ARG A 45 3.01 15.05 2.10
CA ARG A 45 2.45 15.50 3.39
C ARG A 45 1.38 16.57 3.22
N ALA A 46 1.41 17.32 2.13
CA ALA A 46 0.35 18.27 1.80
C ALA A 46 -0.95 17.56 1.40
N VAL A 47 -0.85 16.34 0.87
CA VAL A 47 -2.03 15.53 0.50
C VAL A 47 -2.59 14.78 1.72
N HIS A 48 -1.71 14.16 2.51
CA HIS A 48 -2.10 13.42 3.71
C HIS A 48 -1.00 13.48 4.78
N PRO A 49 -1.32 13.71 6.06
CA PRO A 49 -0.32 13.91 7.14
C PRO A 49 0.72 12.80 7.28
N LEU A 50 0.39 11.56 6.95
CA LEU A 50 1.34 10.43 6.96
C LEU A 50 2.50 10.61 5.98
N GLY A 51 2.37 11.43 4.94
CA GLY A 51 3.42 11.66 3.94
C GLY A 51 3.91 10.38 3.26
N ARG A 52 3.00 9.43 3.02
CA ARG A 52 3.28 8.11 2.43
C ARG A 52 2.33 7.84 1.28
N SER A 53 2.67 6.89 0.42
CA SER A 53 1.83 6.41 -0.67
C SER A 53 1.54 4.90 -0.46
N PRO A 54 0.34 4.41 -0.83
CA PRO A 54 -0.70 5.12 -1.59
C PRO A 54 -1.50 6.11 -0.75
N VAL A 55 -1.99 7.14 -1.43
CA VAL A 55 -3.09 8.00 -0.98
C VAL A 55 -4.06 8.11 -2.15
N LEU A 56 -5.35 7.99 -1.86
CA LEU A 56 -6.43 8.22 -2.82
C LEU A 56 -7.22 9.46 -2.39
N SER A 57 -7.20 10.51 -3.21
CA SER A 57 -8.11 11.63 -3.06
C SER A 57 -9.47 11.28 -3.64
N THR A 58 -10.51 11.50 -2.86
CA THR A 58 -11.93 11.26 -3.19
C THR A 58 -12.72 12.56 -3.03
N PRO A 59 -13.99 12.63 -3.45
CA PRO A 59 -14.83 13.80 -3.17
C PRO A 59 -14.98 14.13 -1.69
N ASP A 60 -14.83 13.12 -0.81
CA ASP A 60 -15.04 13.26 0.65
C ASP A 60 -13.73 13.48 1.42
N GLY A 61 -12.58 13.51 0.72
CA GLY A 61 -11.27 13.71 1.33
C GLY A 61 -10.22 12.71 0.88
N ALA A 62 -9.05 12.73 1.53
CA ALA A 62 -7.93 11.85 1.20
C ALA A 62 -7.92 10.63 2.12
N ILE A 63 -7.80 9.44 1.52
CA ILE A 63 -7.70 8.14 2.21
C ILE A 63 -6.28 7.63 2.06
N ALA A 64 -5.62 7.32 3.17
CA ALA A 64 -4.37 6.57 3.22
C ALA A 64 -4.61 5.14 3.69
N GLU A 65 -3.56 4.31 3.68
CA GLU A 65 -3.54 2.87 3.93
C GLU A 65 -4.14 2.06 2.78
N SER A 66 -3.32 1.16 2.22
CA SER A 66 -3.72 0.39 1.03
C SER A 66 -4.94 -0.49 1.26
N GLY A 67 -5.08 -1.09 2.45
CA GLY A 67 -6.27 -1.88 2.80
C GLY A 67 -7.54 -1.05 2.86
N ALA A 68 -7.50 0.14 3.46
CA ALA A 68 -8.63 1.06 3.52
C ALA A 68 -9.04 1.57 2.13
N ILE A 69 -8.05 1.84 1.27
CA ILE A 69 -8.31 2.25 -0.12
C ILE A 69 -8.95 1.11 -0.92
N VAL A 70 -8.46 -0.13 -0.74
CA VAL A 70 -9.07 -1.32 -1.38
C VAL A 70 -10.52 -1.46 -0.95
N GLU A 71 -10.82 -1.42 0.35
CA GLU A 71 -12.21 -1.51 0.83
C GLU A 71 -13.09 -0.39 0.28
N TYR A 72 -12.58 0.85 0.28
CA TYR A 72 -13.32 1.98 -0.28
C TYR A 72 -13.67 1.76 -1.75
N LEU A 73 -12.68 1.38 -2.56
CA LEU A 73 -12.88 1.17 -3.99
C LEU A 73 -13.84 0.01 -4.28
N VAL A 74 -13.69 -1.11 -3.58
CA VAL A 74 -14.58 -2.26 -3.75
C VAL A 74 -16.01 -1.93 -3.34
N ARG A 75 -16.21 -1.21 -2.24
CA ARG A 75 -17.57 -0.83 -1.78
C ARG A 75 -18.29 0.13 -2.71
N HIS A 76 -17.57 1.03 -3.38
CA HIS A 76 -18.19 2.11 -4.15
C HIS A 76 -18.21 1.87 -5.66
N TYR A 77 -17.32 1.01 -6.17
CA TYR A 77 -17.10 0.87 -7.60
C TYR A 77 -17.10 -0.57 -8.11
N ALA A 78 -17.11 -1.57 -7.22
CA ALA A 78 -17.09 -2.95 -7.68
C ALA A 78 -18.42 -3.36 -8.35
N SER A 79 -18.28 -4.13 -9.42
CA SER A 79 -19.40 -4.89 -10.02
C SER A 79 -19.71 -6.13 -9.16
N GLU A 80 -20.80 -6.84 -9.48
CA GLU A 80 -21.18 -8.08 -8.78
C GLU A 80 -20.04 -9.14 -8.73
N SER A 81 -19.21 -9.18 -9.76
CA SER A 81 -18.08 -10.11 -9.84
C SER A 81 -16.88 -9.72 -8.96
N PHE A 82 -16.84 -8.48 -8.45
CA PHE A 82 -15.73 -7.93 -7.67
C PHE A 82 -16.15 -7.48 -6.26
N CYS A 83 -17.43 -7.64 -5.91
CA CYS A 83 -17.95 -7.17 -4.63
C CYS A 83 -17.35 -7.93 -3.44
N SER A 84 -17.20 -7.22 -2.32
CA SER A 84 -16.82 -7.87 -1.06
C SER A 84 -17.98 -8.74 -0.54
N PRO A 85 -17.71 -9.97 -0.08
CA PRO A 85 -18.71 -10.79 0.58
C PRO A 85 -19.25 -10.09 1.83
N THR A 86 -20.54 -10.29 2.13
CA THR A 86 -21.21 -9.63 3.26
C THR A 86 -21.34 -10.52 4.50
N GLU A 87 -21.20 -11.86 4.35
CA GLU A 87 -21.40 -12.81 5.44
C GLU A 87 -20.72 -14.16 5.19
N GLY A 88 -20.73 -15.02 6.18
CA GLY A 88 -20.27 -16.40 6.11
C GLY A 88 -18.78 -16.57 5.95
N GLU A 89 -18.36 -17.76 5.48
CA GLU A 89 -16.95 -18.12 5.29
C GLU A 89 -16.27 -17.23 4.26
N ALA A 90 -16.98 -16.83 3.21
CA ALA A 90 -16.44 -15.94 2.19
C ALA A 90 -16.00 -14.58 2.77
N LEU A 91 -16.79 -14.00 3.67
CA LEU A 91 -16.41 -12.78 4.37
C LEU A 91 -15.18 -13.00 5.26
N GLN A 92 -15.12 -14.14 5.98
CA GLN A 92 -13.96 -14.46 6.82
C GLN A 92 -12.68 -14.57 5.99
N GLN A 93 -12.73 -15.23 4.84
CA GLN A 93 -11.59 -15.36 3.92
C GLN A 93 -11.20 -13.98 3.34
N TYR A 94 -12.15 -13.17 2.92
CA TYR A 94 -11.88 -11.83 2.43
C TYR A 94 -11.15 -10.97 3.47
N LEU A 95 -11.67 -10.92 4.70
CA LEU A 95 -11.05 -10.17 5.79
C LEU A 95 -9.68 -10.73 6.17
N PHE A 96 -9.55 -12.07 6.21
CA PHE A 96 -8.26 -12.72 6.48
C PHE A 96 -7.20 -12.25 5.48
N TRP A 97 -7.46 -12.37 4.19
CA TRP A 97 -6.47 -12.02 3.16
C TRP A 97 -6.18 -10.53 3.11
N LEU A 98 -7.19 -9.69 3.30
CA LEU A 98 -7.02 -8.23 3.34
C LEU A 98 -6.07 -7.82 4.47
N HIS A 99 -6.27 -8.35 5.67
CA HIS A 99 -5.44 -8.03 6.83
C HIS A 99 -4.12 -8.79 6.85
N PHE A 100 -4.08 -10.02 6.38
CA PHE A 100 -2.86 -10.82 6.28
C PHE A 100 -1.81 -10.14 5.39
N ALA A 101 -2.21 -9.58 4.28
CA ALA A 101 -1.30 -8.93 3.34
C ALA A 101 -0.44 -7.84 4.00
N GLU A 102 -1.06 -6.98 4.81
CA GLU A 102 -0.35 -5.85 5.45
C GLU A 102 0.06 -6.12 6.90
N GLY A 103 -0.63 -7.01 7.61
CA GLY A 103 -0.33 -7.33 9.01
C GLY A 103 0.74 -8.41 9.18
N SER A 104 0.77 -9.41 8.31
CA SER A 104 1.63 -10.59 8.48
C SER A 104 2.62 -10.80 7.35
N LEU A 105 2.21 -10.60 6.08
CA LEU A 105 3.08 -10.88 4.93
C LEU A 105 4.08 -9.76 4.66
N MET A 106 3.61 -8.52 4.53
CA MET A 106 4.46 -7.41 4.10
C MET A 106 5.47 -6.93 5.15
N PRO A 107 5.18 -6.88 6.47
CA PRO A 107 6.14 -6.40 7.45
C PRO A 107 7.48 -7.16 7.43
N PRO A 108 7.53 -8.50 7.48
CA PRO A 108 8.79 -9.23 7.43
C PRO A 108 9.51 -9.08 6.09
N LEU A 109 8.78 -9.00 4.96
CA LEU A 109 9.39 -8.78 3.65
C LEU A 109 10.07 -7.41 3.56
N VAL A 110 9.41 -6.36 4.05
CA VAL A 110 9.98 -5.01 4.09
C VAL A 110 11.15 -4.94 5.06
N ALA A 111 11.05 -5.58 6.23
CA ALA A 111 12.14 -5.65 7.19
C ALA A 111 13.38 -6.32 6.56
N ASN A 112 13.21 -7.47 5.89
CA ASN A 112 14.30 -8.15 5.18
C ASN A 112 14.93 -7.24 4.10
N LEU A 113 14.12 -6.55 3.30
CA LEU A 113 14.62 -5.63 2.28
C LEU A 113 15.47 -4.50 2.88
N VAL A 114 15.02 -3.92 4.00
CA VAL A 114 15.77 -2.85 4.71
C VAL A 114 17.07 -3.39 5.27
N LEU A 115 17.05 -4.58 5.90
CA LEU A 115 18.23 -5.22 6.45
C LEU A 115 19.25 -5.57 5.36
N GLU A 116 18.81 -6.12 4.24
CA GLU A 116 19.71 -6.41 3.12
C GLU A 116 20.37 -5.14 2.55
N LYS A 117 19.60 -4.06 2.36
CA LYS A 117 20.18 -2.78 1.94
C LYS A 117 21.17 -2.21 2.96
N ALA A 118 20.92 -2.36 4.25
CA ALA A 118 21.83 -1.96 5.30
C ALA A 118 23.14 -2.79 5.28
N ARG A 119 23.03 -4.11 5.08
CA ARG A 119 24.21 -5.01 4.94
C ARG A 119 25.05 -4.63 3.73
N GLN A 120 24.44 -4.36 2.58
CA GLN A 120 25.16 -3.93 1.38
C GLN A 120 25.92 -2.63 1.60
N LYS A 121 25.44 -1.75 2.49
CA LYS A 121 26.14 -0.51 2.91
C LYS A 121 27.17 -0.73 4.04
N GLY A 122 27.48 -1.97 4.39
CA GLY A 122 28.49 -2.30 5.42
C GLY A 122 27.97 -2.30 6.85
N ALA A 123 26.68 -2.11 7.09
CA ALA A 123 26.11 -2.24 8.42
C ALA A 123 26.20 -3.69 8.92
N LYS A 124 26.67 -3.87 10.17
CA LYS A 124 26.73 -5.17 10.86
C LYS A 124 25.72 -5.15 12.03
N PRO A 125 24.43 -5.24 11.78
CA PRO A 125 23.45 -5.23 12.87
C PRO A 125 23.57 -6.55 13.65
N PHE A 126 23.96 -6.47 14.92
CA PHE A 126 24.16 -7.64 15.80
C PHE A 126 22.85 -8.39 16.12
N PHE A 127 21.71 -7.76 15.93
CA PHE A 127 20.38 -8.31 16.18
C PHE A 127 19.76 -9.08 14.98
N ILE A 128 20.44 -9.15 13.83
CA ILE A 128 19.91 -9.88 12.66
C ILE A 128 20.03 -11.40 12.83
N LYS A 129 21.06 -11.91 13.54
CA LYS A 129 21.29 -13.34 13.70
C LYS A 129 20.09 -14.16 14.26
N PRO A 130 19.31 -13.66 15.24
CA PRO A 130 18.16 -14.42 15.76
C PRO A 130 16.94 -14.44 14.83
N ILE A 131 16.81 -13.48 13.90
CA ILE A 131 15.61 -13.31 13.04
C ILE A 131 15.70 -14.18 11.78
N THR A 132 16.91 -14.48 11.32
CA THR A 132 17.13 -15.21 10.06
C THR A 132 17.30 -16.73 10.21
N ASN A 133 17.34 -17.26 11.44
CA ASN A 133 17.54 -18.68 11.73
C ASN A 133 16.25 -19.43 12.12
N LYS A 134 15.09 -18.99 11.65
CA LYS A 134 13.85 -19.77 11.74
C LYS A 134 13.27 -20.03 10.37
#